data_f5c7f592a7eb4186ff92ebee2f4a53e6
#
_entry.id   f5c7f592a7eb4186ff92ebee2f4a53e6
#
_cell.length_a   1.000
_cell.length_b   1.000
_cell.length_c   1.000
_cell.angle_alpha   90.00
_cell.angle_beta   90.00
_cell.angle_gamma   90.00
#
_symmetry.space_group_name_H-M   'P 1'
#
loop_
_entity.id
_entity.type
_entity.pdbx_description
1 polymer ?
#
loop_
_entity_poly.entity_id
_entity_poly.type
_entity_poly.pdbx_seq_one_letter_code
_entity_poly.pdbx_strand_id
1 'polypeptide(L)'
;MVTKHVKPRLKKLYEGAFGFGAQIQPEDLARADIPMLTARFRQLAKNALIREEQNDLAFNYIQFLLAGRKDPYDIRDRGLVLAQMGAYPSAIEDLEYFVDQCPNDPTSSLLKTQLLELKGEALKDANAIH
;
A
#
# COMPACT_ATOMS: atom_id res chain seq x y z
N MET A 1 -23.54 3.37 18.47
CA MET A 1 -23.54 3.77 17.17
C MET A 1 -22.21 4.11 16.59
N VAL A 2 -21.61 3.08 16.12
CA VAL A 2 -20.28 3.05 15.56
C VAL A 2 -20.20 3.88 14.27
N THR A 3 -21.37 4.11 13.65
CA THR A 3 -21.44 4.75 12.35
C THR A 3 -20.96 6.21 12.33
N LYS A 4 -21.03 6.92 13.45
CA LYS A 4 -20.60 8.33 13.48
C LYS A 4 -19.09 8.48 13.36
N HIS A 5 -18.32 7.50 13.85
CA HIS A 5 -16.86 7.52 13.76
C HIS A 5 -16.34 6.87 12.49
N VAL A 6 -17.15 5.97 11.92
CA VAL A 6 -16.77 5.25 10.69
C VAL A 6 -17.09 6.10 9.46
N LYS A 7 -18.16 6.89 9.48
CA LYS A 7 -18.59 7.70 8.34
C LYS A 7 -17.52 8.65 7.80
N PRO A 8 -16.81 9.45 8.63
CA PRO A 8 -15.78 10.32 8.09
C PRO A 8 -14.63 9.56 7.46
N ARG A 9 -14.26 8.39 8.03
CA ARG A 9 -13.20 7.57 7.48
C ARG A 9 -13.62 6.93 6.17
N LEU A 10 -14.83 6.40 6.12
CA LEU A 10 -15.38 5.83 4.89
C LEU A 10 -15.53 6.90 3.82
N LYS A 11 -15.95 8.11 4.22
CA LYS A 11 -16.06 9.22 3.30
C LYS A 11 -14.70 9.60 2.73
N LYS A 12 -13.66 9.65 3.56
CA LYS A 12 -12.31 9.93 3.10
C LYS A 12 -11.79 8.85 2.16
N LEU A 13 -12.03 7.58 2.47
CA LEU A 13 -11.68 6.48 1.59
C LEU A 13 -12.41 6.59 0.27
N TYR A 14 -13.70 6.88 0.34
CA TYR A 14 -14.52 7.04 -0.83
C TYR A 14 -14.04 8.23 -1.66
N GLU A 15 -13.78 9.36 -1.03
CA GLU A 15 -13.24 10.53 -1.71
C GLU A 15 -11.83 10.29 -2.24
N GLY A 16 -11.00 9.53 -1.52
CA GLY A 16 -9.68 9.14 -2.01
C GLY A 16 -9.74 8.21 -3.19
N ALA A 17 -10.70 7.27 -3.17
CA ALA A 17 -10.89 6.32 -4.26
C ALA A 17 -11.63 6.96 -5.44
N PHE A 18 -12.60 7.83 -5.15
CA PHE A 18 -13.45 8.48 -6.13
C PHE A 18 -13.36 10.00 -6.06
N GLY A 19 -12.35 10.55 -5.38
CA GLY A 19 -12.17 12.00 -5.29
C GLY A 19 -11.96 12.61 -6.66
N PHE A 20 -11.39 11.83 -7.51
CA PHE A 20 -11.33 12.14 -8.93
C PHE A 20 -12.51 11.54 -9.67
N GLY A 21 -13.35 10.83 -8.96
CA GLY A 21 -14.54 10.21 -9.51
C GLY A 21 -15.60 11.22 -9.90
N ALA A 22 -15.49 12.46 -9.41
CA ALA A 22 -16.32 13.53 -9.93
C ALA A 22 -16.13 13.74 -11.43
N GLN A 23 -15.03 13.23 -11.97
CA GLN A 23 -14.73 13.27 -13.40
C GLN A 23 -15.20 12.01 -14.12
N ILE A 24 -15.69 11.00 -13.40
CA ILE A 24 -16.22 9.80 -14.00
C ILE A 24 -17.71 10.05 -14.28
N GLN A 25 -18.04 10.15 -15.55
CA GLN A 25 -19.42 10.37 -15.97
C GLN A 25 -20.21 9.06 -15.92
N PRO A 26 -21.54 9.11 -15.73
CA PRO A 26 -22.34 7.89 -15.75
C PRO A 26 -22.18 7.07 -17.03
N GLU A 27 -21.91 7.75 -18.14
CA GLU A 27 -21.65 7.08 -19.42
C GLU A 27 -20.38 6.23 -19.36
N ASP A 28 -19.36 6.72 -18.64
CA ASP A 28 -18.11 5.98 -18.49
C ASP A 28 -18.32 4.72 -17.66
N LEU A 29 -19.18 4.79 -16.64
CA LEU A 29 -19.53 3.63 -15.85
C LEU A 29 -20.28 2.58 -16.67
N ALA A 30 -21.15 3.03 -17.59
CA ALA A 30 -21.90 2.13 -18.44
C ALA A 30 -21.02 1.41 -19.47
N ARG A 31 -19.92 2.02 -19.86
CA ARG A 31 -18.99 1.47 -20.85
C ARG A 31 -17.81 0.75 -20.23
N ALA A 32 -17.55 0.98 -18.95
CA ALA A 32 -16.36 0.50 -18.32
C ALA A 32 -16.45 -1.00 -18.03
N ASP A 33 -15.30 -1.65 -18.21
CA ASP A 33 -15.09 -3.01 -17.79
C ASP A 33 -15.12 -3.06 -16.26
N ILE A 34 -16.06 -3.80 -15.70
CA ILE A 34 -16.21 -3.93 -14.25
C ILE A 34 -14.91 -4.40 -13.57
N PRO A 35 -14.18 -5.42 -14.07
CA PRO A 35 -12.90 -5.80 -13.50
C PRO A 35 -11.88 -4.68 -13.48
N MET A 36 -11.83 -3.85 -14.53
CA MET A 36 -10.90 -2.73 -14.60
C MET A 36 -11.25 -1.65 -13.58
N LEU A 37 -12.54 -1.35 -13.41
CA LEU A 37 -13.01 -0.40 -12.41
C LEU A 37 -12.71 -0.91 -11.00
N THR A 38 -12.91 -2.18 -10.76
CA THR A 38 -12.65 -2.81 -9.47
C THR A 38 -11.16 -2.72 -9.13
N ALA A 39 -10.29 -3.03 -10.10
CA ALA A 39 -8.85 -2.94 -9.92
C ALA A 39 -8.42 -1.51 -9.61
N ARG A 40 -9.01 -0.54 -10.32
CA ARG A 40 -8.71 0.87 -10.12
C ARG A 40 -9.16 1.35 -8.74
N PHE A 41 -10.34 0.93 -8.32
CA PHE A 41 -10.86 1.25 -6.99
C PHE A 41 -9.93 0.70 -5.90
N ARG A 42 -9.51 -0.56 -6.03
CA ARG A 42 -8.61 -1.20 -5.07
C ARG A 42 -7.29 -0.45 -4.95
N GLN A 43 -6.74 -0.03 -6.08
CA GLN A 43 -5.48 0.72 -6.09
C GLN A 43 -5.64 2.07 -5.39
N LEU A 44 -6.72 2.78 -5.69
CA LEU A 44 -6.99 4.08 -5.09
C LEU A 44 -7.24 3.97 -3.58
N ALA A 45 -7.98 2.94 -3.17
CA ALA A 45 -8.24 2.70 -1.75
C ALA A 45 -6.95 2.39 -0.99
N LYS A 46 -6.09 1.53 -1.55
CA LYS A 46 -4.80 1.21 -0.96
C LYS A 46 -3.94 2.48 -0.80
N ASN A 47 -3.86 3.27 -1.86
CA ASN A 47 -3.06 4.49 -1.84
C ASN A 47 -3.58 5.50 -0.82
N ALA A 48 -4.90 5.59 -0.66
CA ALA A 48 -5.50 6.47 0.34
C ALA A 48 -5.14 6.06 1.76
N LEU A 49 -5.19 4.76 2.05
CA LEU A 49 -4.83 4.24 3.37
C LEU A 49 -3.36 4.50 3.70
N ILE A 50 -2.48 4.30 2.73
CA ILE A 50 -1.04 4.54 2.91
C ILE A 50 -0.78 6.04 3.12
N ARG A 51 -1.40 6.87 2.32
CA ARG A 51 -1.22 8.32 2.41
C ARG A 51 -1.68 8.89 3.73
N GLU A 52 -2.73 8.32 4.31
CA GLU A 52 -3.27 8.76 5.60
C GLU A 52 -2.59 8.07 6.78
N GLU A 53 -1.55 7.32 6.54
CA GLU A 53 -0.77 6.61 7.56
C GLU A 53 -1.62 5.66 8.42
N GLN A 54 -2.69 5.12 7.84
CA GLN A 54 -3.51 4.10 8.48
C GLN A 54 -2.84 2.73 8.32
N ASN A 55 -1.71 2.56 8.99
CA ASN A 55 -0.82 1.43 8.74
C ASN A 55 -1.48 0.07 8.95
N ASP A 56 -2.25 -0.08 10.04
CA ASP A 56 -2.93 -1.36 10.31
C ASP A 56 -3.94 -1.69 9.22
N LEU A 57 -4.74 -0.70 8.83
CA LEU A 57 -5.75 -0.89 7.79
C LEU A 57 -5.10 -1.12 6.43
N ALA A 58 -4.04 -0.36 6.13
CA ALA A 58 -3.31 -0.53 4.88
C ALA A 58 -2.70 -1.92 4.79
N PHE A 59 -2.06 -2.38 5.87
CA PHE A 59 -1.47 -3.71 5.91
C PHE A 59 -2.51 -4.79 5.69
N ASN A 60 -3.62 -4.73 6.41
CA ASN A 60 -4.69 -5.72 6.28
C ASN A 60 -5.29 -5.72 4.88
N TYR A 61 -5.47 -4.54 4.30
CA TYR A 61 -6.01 -4.44 2.95
C TYR A 61 -5.05 -5.04 1.92
N ILE A 62 -3.76 -4.73 2.04
CA ILE A 62 -2.75 -5.28 1.13
C ILE A 62 -2.68 -6.80 1.27
N GLN A 63 -2.77 -7.33 2.50
CA GLN A 63 -2.82 -8.78 2.72
C GLN A 63 -4.01 -9.41 2.00
N PHE A 64 -5.16 -8.74 2.04
CA PHE A 64 -6.34 -9.20 1.31
C PHE A 64 -6.09 -9.23 -0.20
N LEU A 65 -5.46 -8.18 -0.74
CA LEU A 65 -5.14 -8.13 -2.17
C LEU A 65 -4.16 -9.24 -2.56
N LEU A 66 -3.14 -9.47 -1.73
CA LEU A 66 -2.12 -10.48 -1.99
C LEU A 66 -2.66 -11.91 -1.88
N ALA A 67 -3.74 -12.13 -1.13
CA ALA A 67 -4.38 -13.44 -1.06
C ALA A 67 -4.97 -13.84 -2.41
N GLY A 68 -5.41 -12.87 -3.21
CA GLY A 68 -5.96 -13.14 -4.53
C GLY A 68 -4.90 -13.19 -5.63
N ARG A 69 -3.86 -12.37 -5.52
CA ARG A 69 -2.81 -12.28 -6.54
C ARG A 69 -1.52 -11.76 -5.92
N LYS A 70 -0.42 -12.43 -6.20
CA LYS A 70 0.89 -12.01 -5.72
C LYS A 70 1.49 -10.95 -6.66
N ASP A 71 1.07 -9.70 -6.47
CA ASP A 71 1.52 -8.57 -7.27
C ASP A 71 2.76 -7.95 -6.62
N PRO A 72 3.89 -7.83 -7.35
CA PRO A 72 5.10 -7.23 -6.77
C PRO A 72 4.89 -5.80 -6.26
N TYR A 73 4.02 -5.02 -6.88
CA TYR A 73 3.75 -3.65 -6.44
C TYR A 73 3.01 -3.64 -5.08
N ASP A 74 2.11 -4.58 -4.87
CA ASP A 74 1.45 -4.73 -3.57
C ASP A 74 2.43 -5.19 -2.50
N ILE A 75 3.37 -6.06 -2.86
CA ILE A 75 4.44 -6.49 -1.94
C ILE A 75 5.33 -5.31 -1.58
N ARG A 76 5.71 -4.49 -2.55
CA ARG A 76 6.46 -3.26 -2.29
C ARG A 76 5.72 -2.37 -1.29
N ASP A 77 4.45 -2.13 -1.55
CA ASP A 77 3.64 -1.26 -0.70
C ASP A 77 3.48 -1.84 0.70
N ARG A 78 3.34 -3.17 0.83
CA ARG A 78 3.35 -3.84 2.12
C ARG A 78 4.67 -3.61 2.85
N GLY A 79 5.79 -3.71 2.15
CA GLY A 79 7.10 -3.44 2.72
C GLY A 79 7.24 -2.03 3.24
N LEU A 80 6.74 -1.05 2.50
CA LEU A 80 6.76 0.35 2.93
C LEU A 80 5.91 0.57 4.18
N VAL A 81 4.74 -0.05 4.24
CA VAL A 81 3.86 0.01 5.43
C VAL A 81 4.54 -0.65 6.62
N LEU A 82 5.13 -1.82 6.43
CA LEU A 82 5.87 -2.52 7.49
C LEU A 82 7.02 -1.68 8.02
N ALA A 83 7.73 -0.98 7.14
CA ALA A 83 8.81 -0.08 7.56
C ALA A 83 8.27 1.05 8.45
N GLN A 84 7.13 1.63 8.10
CA GLN A 84 6.48 2.65 8.93
C GLN A 84 6.05 2.10 10.29
N MET A 85 5.70 0.84 10.36
CA MET A 85 5.31 0.17 11.59
C MET A 85 6.52 -0.29 12.43
N GLY A 86 7.73 -0.12 11.92
CA GLY A 86 8.95 -0.56 12.61
C GLY A 86 9.26 -2.04 12.45
N ALA A 87 8.54 -2.75 11.62
CA ALA A 87 8.78 -4.17 11.36
C ALA A 87 9.84 -4.32 10.27
N TYR A 88 11.06 -3.95 10.60
CA TYR A 88 12.14 -3.82 9.63
C TYR A 88 12.53 -5.12 8.92
N PRO A 89 12.69 -6.26 9.59
CA PRO A 89 13.05 -7.48 8.87
C PRO A 89 12.05 -7.88 7.79
N SER A 90 10.77 -7.80 8.10
CA SER A 90 9.71 -8.13 7.13
C SER A 90 9.64 -7.10 6.01
N ALA A 91 9.85 -5.82 6.34
CA ALA A 91 9.89 -4.76 5.33
C ALA A 91 11.04 -4.99 4.35
N ILE A 92 12.21 -5.36 4.86
CA ILE A 92 13.39 -5.63 4.03
C ILE A 92 13.11 -6.77 3.07
N GLU A 93 12.50 -7.86 3.54
CA GLU A 93 12.14 -8.99 2.67
C GLU A 93 11.25 -8.55 1.51
N ASP A 94 10.20 -7.80 1.81
CA ASP A 94 9.27 -7.36 0.79
C ASP A 94 9.91 -6.43 -0.23
N LEU A 95 10.72 -5.48 0.25
CA LEU A 95 11.35 -4.51 -0.64
C LEU A 95 12.45 -5.14 -1.48
N GLU A 96 13.21 -6.08 -0.92
CA GLU A 96 14.19 -6.84 -1.69
C GLU A 96 13.53 -7.68 -2.77
N TYR A 97 12.41 -8.31 -2.45
CA TYR A 97 11.64 -9.07 -3.43
C TYR A 97 11.22 -8.17 -4.59
N PHE A 98 10.70 -6.99 -4.29
CA PHE A 98 10.27 -6.06 -5.34
C PHE A 98 11.43 -5.64 -6.23
N VAL A 99 12.57 -5.29 -5.64
CA VAL A 99 13.74 -4.86 -6.40
C VAL A 99 14.24 -5.99 -7.31
N ASP A 100 14.19 -7.22 -6.83
CA ASP A 100 14.59 -8.38 -7.62
C ASP A 100 13.63 -8.65 -8.78
N GLN A 101 12.32 -8.48 -8.54
CA GLN A 101 11.31 -8.73 -9.57
C GLN A 101 11.20 -7.60 -10.58
N CYS A 102 11.43 -6.37 -10.14
CA CYS A 102 11.25 -5.17 -10.96
C CYS A 102 12.51 -4.28 -10.92
N PRO A 103 13.67 -4.81 -11.39
CA PRO A 103 14.93 -4.05 -11.25
C PRO A 103 14.95 -2.76 -12.06
N ASN A 104 14.14 -2.68 -13.12
CA ASN A 104 14.11 -1.51 -14.01
C ASN A 104 13.02 -0.51 -13.62
N ASP A 105 12.27 -0.78 -12.55
CA ASP A 105 11.27 0.17 -12.07
C ASP A 105 11.97 1.41 -11.51
N PRO A 106 11.46 2.62 -11.81
CA PRO A 106 12.09 3.85 -11.31
C PRO A 106 12.24 3.90 -9.81
N THR A 107 11.32 3.27 -9.04
CA THR A 107 11.38 3.27 -7.59
C THR A 107 12.45 2.31 -7.04
N SER A 108 12.92 1.36 -7.84
CA SER A 108 13.89 0.36 -7.36
C SER A 108 15.22 0.98 -6.96
N SER A 109 15.69 2.00 -7.69
CA SER A 109 16.92 2.72 -7.32
C SER A 109 16.79 3.38 -5.96
N LEU A 110 15.66 4.04 -5.73
CA LEU A 110 15.39 4.70 -4.45
C LEU A 110 15.24 3.67 -3.33
N LEU A 111 14.58 2.55 -3.60
CA LEU A 111 14.39 1.50 -2.61
C LEU A 111 15.72 0.87 -2.19
N LYS A 112 16.69 0.75 -3.10
CA LYS A 112 18.02 0.23 -2.74
C LYS A 112 18.67 1.08 -1.66
N THR A 113 18.56 2.40 -1.77
CA THR A 113 19.06 3.32 -0.74
C THR A 113 18.31 3.15 0.57
N GLN A 114 16.98 3.08 0.50
CA GLN A 114 16.15 2.88 1.68
C GLN A 114 16.43 1.54 2.36
N LEU A 115 16.73 0.50 1.58
CA LEU A 115 17.08 -0.81 2.12
C LEU A 115 18.32 -0.75 2.99
N LEU A 116 19.34 0.03 2.60
CA LEU A 116 20.52 0.22 3.42
C LEU A 116 20.18 0.84 4.77
N GLU A 117 19.31 1.85 4.76
CA GLU A 117 18.86 2.50 5.98
C GLU A 117 18.07 1.55 6.87
N LEU A 118 17.15 0.77 6.28
CA LEU A 118 16.34 -0.19 7.02
C LEU A 118 17.20 -1.29 7.64
N LYS A 119 18.22 -1.77 6.94
CA LYS A 119 19.15 -2.76 7.47
C LYS A 119 19.91 -2.21 8.66
N GLY A 120 20.28 -0.93 8.59
CA GLY A 120 20.92 -0.25 9.74
C GLY A 120 19.99 -0.16 10.94
N GLU A 121 18.73 0.19 10.73
CA GLU A 121 17.75 0.26 11.81
C GLU A 121 17.46 -1.13 12.40
N ALA A 122 17.39 -2.16 11.57
CA ALA A 122 17.19 -3.53 12.03
C ALA A 122 18.34 -3.99 12.92
N LEU A 123 19.58 -3.64 12.58
CA LEU A 123 20.73 -3.95 13.40
C LEU A 123 20.70 -3.22 14.74
N LYS A 124 20.30 -1.95 14.74
CA LYS A 124 20.15 -1.18 15.97
C LYS A 124 19.12 -1.83 16.90
N ASP A 125 17.99 -2.24 16.37
CA ASP A 125 16.93 -2.89 17.15
C ASP A 125 17.43 -4.21 17.74
N ALA A 126 18.15 -5.01 16.94
CA ALA A 126 18.71 -6.27 17.42
C ALA A 126 19.73 -6.05 18.53
N ASN A 127 20.56 -5.01 18.42
CA ASN A 127 21.56 -4.69 19.43
C ASN A 127 20.93 -4.12 20.70
N ALA A 128 19.83 -3.40 20.57
CA ALA A 128 19.12 -2.83 21.71
C ALA A 128 18.48 -3.89 22.62
N ILE A 129 18.20 -5.07 22.07
CA ILE A 129 17.59 -6.17 22.82
C ILE A 129 18.64 -6.86 23.73
N HIS A 130 19.90 -6.71 23.43
CA HIS A 130 20.99 -7.27 24.17
C HIS A 130 21.59 -6.27 25.16
#